data_9de7fb61b89c9a76be02b993ab73c4ff
#
_entry.id   9de7fb61b89c9a76be02b993ab73c4ff
#
_cell.length_a   1.000
_cell.length_b   1.000
_cell.length_c   1.000
_cell.angle_alpha   90.00
_cell.angle_beta   90.00
_cell.angle_gamma   90.00
#
_symmetry.space_group_name_H-M   'P 1'
#
loop_
_entity.id
_entity.type
_entity.pdbx_description
1 polymer ?
#
loop_
_entity_poly.entity_id
_entity_poly.type
_entity_poly.pdbx_seq_one_letter_code
_entity_poly.pdbx_strand_id
1 'polypeptide(L)'
;MNRYLRYALLALLWGAVAAYILYAGTTAQRLRAARTVGKVEIEVVDSSSMGYLVSGRMVRGWIAHSGIKTKGTAVDKVPLTQIEEMIARNGFVERVDAYVTYDGVLHVDISQRRPLVRLLVDGVDSYVTAEGYVFAAPRASSLYVPVVTGSYRPPFPAGYAGSCLL
;
A
#
# COMPACT_ATOMS: atom_id res chain seq x y z
N MET A 1 -53.15 36.56 -1.68
CA MET A 1 -52.16 35.83 -0.88
C MET A 1 -51.07 36.82 -0.47
N ASN A 2 -50.93 37.15 0.81
CA ASN A 2 -50.08 38.22 1.33
C ASN A 2 -48.59 37.94 1.01
N ARG A 3 -47.87 38.96 0.58
CA ARG A 3 -46.40 38.85 0.28
C ARG A 3 -45.65 38.21 1.47
N TYR A 4 -45.96 38.54 2.68
CA TYR A 4 -45.37 38.00 3.90
C TYR A 4 -45.59 36.48 4.06
N LEU A 5 -46.73 35.98 3.69
CA LEU A 5 -47.06 34.55 3.74
C LEU A 5 -46.19 33.74 2.74
N ARG A 6 -45.93 34.31 1.55
CA ARG A 6 -45.05 33.67 0.55
C ARG A 6 -43.58 33.59 1.05
N TYR A 7 -43.08 34.67 1.65
CA TYR A 7 -41.72 34.66 2.23
C TYR A 7 -41.61 33.74 3.43
N ALA A 8 -42.63 33.65 4.27
CA ALA A 8 -42.65 32.72 5.39
C ALA A 8 -42.64 31.25 4.93
N LEU A 9 -43.43 30.91 3.89
CA LEU A 9 -43.43 29.58 3.29
C LEU A 9 -42.08 29.22 2.64
N LEU A 10 -41.47 30.18 1.94
CA LEU A 10 -40.13 29.98 1.35
C LEU A 10 -39.08 29.75 2.44
N ALA A 11 -39.08 30.54 3.50
CA ALA A 11 -38.13 30.38 4.62
C ALA A 11 -38.32 29.01 5.30
N LEU A 12 -39.56 28.57 5.48
CA LEU A 12 -39.87 27.27 6.07
C LEU A 12 -39.41 26.12 5.16
N LEU A 13 -39.61 26.25 3.84
CA LEU A 13 -39.14 25.28 2.86
C LEU A 13 -37.60 25.14 2.88
N TRP A 14 -36.89 26.30 2.85
CA TRP A 14 -35.41 26.29 2.90
C TRP A 14 -34.88 25.77 4.24
N GLY A 15 -35.56 26.08 5.36
CA GLY A 15 -35.27 25.51 6.66
C GLY A 15 -35.39 23.99 6.70
N ALA A 16 -36.47 23.46 6.11
CA ALA A 16 -36.68 22.02 6.01
C ALA A 16 -35.63 21.33 5.13
N VAL A 17 -35.24 21.93 3.99
CA VAL A 17 -34.18 21.42 3.12
C VAL A 17 -32.82 21.41 3.86
N ALA A 18 -32.49 22.49 4.54
CA ALA A 18 -31.24 22.56 5.32
C ALA A 18 -31.23 21.51 6.43
N ALA A 19 -32.30 21.35 7.19
CA ALA A 19 -32.43 20.32 8.22
C ALA A 19 -32.31 18.90 7.64
N TYR A 20 -32.90 18.64 6.49
CA TYR A 20 -32.78 17.35 5.80
C TYR A 20 -31.35 17.06 5.37
N ILE A 21 -30.63 18.04 4.81
CA ILE A 21 -29.22 17.88 4.39
C ILE A 21 -28.34 17.57 5.60
N LEU A 22 -28.52 18.29 6.71
CA LEU A 22 -27.78 18.05 7.95
C LEU A 22 -28.07 16.65 8.51
N TYR A 23 -29.35 16.27 8.55
CA TYR A 23 -29.76 14.93 9.02
C TYR A 23 -29.19 13.82 8.14
N ALA A 24 -29.31 13.95 6.82
CA ALA A 24 -28.76 12.97 5.87
C ALA A 24 -27.23 12.85 5.96
N GLY A 25 -26.53 13.99 6.12
CA GLY A 25 -25.09 14.03 6.30
C GLY A 25 -24.63 13.30 7.56
N THR A 26 -25.27 13.55 8.70
CA THR A 26 -24.92 12.88 9.97
C THR A 26 -25.21 11.38 9.94
N THR A 27 -26.28 10.97 9.29
CA THR A 27 -26.66 9.55 9.15
C THR A 27 -25.68 8.82 8.24
N ALA A 28 -25.27 9.42 7.12
CA ALA A 28 -24.28 8.87 6.22
C ALA A 28 -22.91 8.69 6.88
N GLN A 29 -22.48 9.65 7.70
CA GLN A 29 -21.24 9.55 8.47
C GLN A 29 -21.28 8.42 9.50
N ARG A 30 -22.40 8.27 10.23
CA ARG A 30 -22.57 7.18 11.20
C ARG A 30 -22.51 5.81 10.55
N LEU A 31 -23.11 5.64 9.38
CA LEU A 31 -23.07 4.38 8.61
C LEU A 31 -21.67 4.06 8.10
N ARG A 32 -20.87 5.07 7.74
CA ARG A 32 -19.45 4.88 7.36
C ARG A 32 -18.60 4.51 8.56
N ALA A 33 -18.76 5.18 9.68
CA ALA A 33 -18.00 4.91 10.91
C ALA A 33 -18.33 3.54 11.54
N ALA A 34 -19.49 2.98 11.27
CA ALA A 34 -19.87 1.66 11.75
C ALA A 34 -19.23 0.49 10.96
N ARG A 35 -18.60 0.77 9.82
CA ARG A 35 -17.95 -0.25 9.02
C ARG A 35 -16.54 -0.51 9.52
N THR A 36 -16.24 -1.77 9.75
CA THR A 36 -14.92 -2.23 10.18
C THR A 36 -14.29 -3.10 9.11
N VAL A 37 -12.96 -3.11 9.06
CA VAL A 37 -12.22 -4.02 8.19
C VAL A 37 -12.42 -5.45 8.66
N GLY A 38 -13.08 -6.25 7.84
CA GLY A 38 -13.35 -7.68 8.10
C GLY A 38 -12.27 -8.60 7.56
N LYS A 39 -11.69 -8.27 6.41
CA LYS A 39 -10.76 -9.10 5.66
C LYS A 39 -9.58 -8.27 5.15
N VAL A 40 -8.41 -8.91 5.02
CA VAL A 40 -7.23 -8.33 4.37
C VAL A 40 -6.87 -9.22 3.20
N GLU A 41 -6.91 -8.69 2.01
CA GLU A 41 -6.47 -9.32 0.77
C GLU A 41 -5.16 -8.69 0.32
N ILE A 42 -4.21 -9.52 -0.03
CA ILE A 42 -2.90 -9.08 -0.49
C ILE A 42 -2.65 -9.74 -1.83
N GLU A 43 -2.48 -8.90 -2.84
CA GLU A 43 -2.21 -9.34 -4.19
C GLU A 43 -0.83 -8.85 -4.63
N VAL A 44 -0.05 -9.76 -5.23
CA VAL A 44 1.18 -9.39 -5.91
C VAL A 44 0.83 -9.31 -7.39
N VAL A 45 0.70 -8.08 -7.88
CA VAL A 45 0.17 -7.76 -9.21
C VAL A 45 1.14 -8.15 -10.33
N ASP A 46 2.37 -8.49 -9.99
CA ASP A 46 3.40 -8.81 -10.97
C ASP A 46 3.38 -10.29 -11.37
N SER A 47 3.01 -10.57 -12.60
CA SER A 47 3.00 -11.90 -13.24
C SER A 47 4.31 -12.20 -13.99
N SER A 48 5.47 -11.80 -13.46
CA SER A 48 6.73 -12.08 -14.14
C SER A 48 7.05 -13.59 -14.12
N SER A 49 7.45 -14.13 -15.27
CA SER A 49 7.93 -15.51 -15.41
C SER A 49 9.24 -15.78 -14.65
N MET A 50 9.87 -14.75 -14.11
CA MET A 50 11.14 -14.82 -13.40
C MET A 50 11.03 -15.25 -11.93
N GLY A 51 9.81 -15.40 -11.40
CA GLY A 51 9.55 -15.78 -10.00
C GLY A 51 9.15 -14.62 -9.10
N TYR A 52 8.93 -14.91 -7.82
CA TYR A 52 8.44 -13.95 -6.84
C TYR A 52 9.46 -13.74 -5.72
N LEU A 53 9.79 -12.49 -5.44
CA LEU A 53 10.58 -12.07 -4.27
C LEU A 53 9.67 -11.79 -3.06
N VAL A 54 8.44 -11.36 -3.34
CA VAL A 54 7.43 -11.01 -2.33
C VAL A 54 6.27 -11.98 -2.44
N SER A 55 5.81 -12.48 -1.31
CA SER A 55 4.60 -13.30 -1.25
C SER A 55 3.59 -12.68 -0.30
N GLY A 56 2.31 -12.92 -0.55
CA GLY A 56 1.25 -12.43 0.33
C GLY A 56 1.38 -12.93 1.78
N ARG A 57 2.06 -14.05 2.02
CA ARG A 57 2.38 -14.55 3.36
C ARG A 57 3.42 -13.66 4.06
N MET A 58 4.46 -13.25 3.35
CA MET A 58 5.50 -12.35 3.88
C MET A 58 4.88 -11.00 4.26
N VAL A 59 4.07 -10.44 3.40
CA VAL A 59 3.42 -9.14 3.63
C VAL A 59 2.47 -9.21 4.83
N ARG A 60 1.69 -10.27 4.95
CA ARG A 60 0.88 -10.50 6.16
C ARG A 60 1.74 -10.55 7.43
N GLY A 61 2.90 -11.19 7.35
CA GLY A 61 3.87 -11.19 8.43
C GLY A 61 4.37 -9.79 8.79
N TRP A 62 4.72 -8.97 7.81
CA TRP A 62 5.16 -7.59 8.03
C TRP A 62 4.08 -6.74 8.69
N ILE A 63 2.83 -6.81 8.22
CA ILE A 63 1.70 -6.13 8.83
C ILE A 63 1.48 -6.60 10.27
N ALA A 64 1.54 -7.89 10.53
CA ALA A 64 1.37 -8.44 11.88
C ALA A 64 2.48 -7.98 12.85
N HIS A 65 3.73 -7.91 12.40
CA HIS A 65 4.86 -7.46 13.23
C HIS A 65 4.93 -5.94 13.41
N SER A 66 4.30 -5.16 12.53
CA SER A 66 4.27 -3.70 12.65
C SER A 66 3.41 -3.18 13.82
N GLY A 67 2.58 -4.03 14.40
CA GLY A 67 1.64 -3.65 15.46
C GLY A 67 0.43 -2.86 14.95
N ILE A 68 0.30 -2.63 13.65
CA ILE A 68 -0.83 -1.91 13.05
C ILE A 68 -2.07 -2.83 13.11
N LYS A 69 -3.08 -2.38 13.86
CA LYS A 69 -4.38 -3.06 13.90
C LYS A 69 -5.16 -2.73 12.62
N THR A 70 -5.29 -3.70 11.74
CA THR A 70 -6.09 -3.58 10.52
C THR A 70 -7.49 -4.16 10.72
N LYS A 71 -7.57 -5.42 11.12
CA LYS A 71 -8.84 -6.14 11.28
C LYS A 71 -9.64 -5.61 12.48
N GLY A 72 -10.93 -5.35 12.26
CA GLY A 72 -11.82 -4.78 13.29
C GLY A 72 -11.69 -3.27 13.48
N THR A 73 -10.76 -2.61 12.77
CA THR A 73 -10.61 -1.16 12.81
C THR A 73 -11.65 -0.52 11.89
N ALA A 74 -12.24 0.61 12.28
CA ALA A 74 -13.15 1.36 11.43
C ALA A 74 -12.43 1.80 10.15
N VAL A 75 -13.11 1.68 9.00
CA VAL A 75 -12.54 1.90 7.67
C VAL A 75 -11.86 3.27 7.54
N ASP A 76 -12.45 4.30 8.13
CA ASP A 76 -11.95 5.69 8.14
C ASP A 76 -10.72 5.89 9.06
N LYS A 77 -10.42 4.92 9.93
CA LYS A 77 -9.30 4.96 10.90
C LYS A 77 -8.15 4.02 10.53
N VAL A 78 -8.24 3.32 9.42
CA VAL A 78 -7.13 2.46 8.96
C VAL A 78 -5.99 3.36 8.47
N PRO A 79 -4.78 3.23 9.02
CA PRO A 79 -3.65 4.06 8.64
C PRO A 79 -3.00 3.52 7.34
N LEU A 80 -3.68 3.69 6.21
CA LEU A 80 -3.27 3.16 4.90
C LEU A 80 -1.86 3.60 4.53
N THR A 81 -1.57 4.89 4.63
CA THR A 81 -0.23 5.45 4.32
C THR A 81 0.87 4.81 5.16
N GLN A 82 0.63 4.53 6.45
CA GLN A 82 1.62 3.86 7.28
C GLN A 82 1.85 2.40 6.85
N ILE A 83 0.79 1.72 6.38
CA ILE A 83 0.90 0.37 5.83
C ILE A 83 1.74 0.40 4.55
N GLU A 84 1.45 1.33 3.64
CA GLU A 84 2.20 1.51 2.39
C GLU A 84 3.67 1.82 2.65
N GLU A 85 3.97 2.81 3.49
CA GLU A 85 5.35 3.18 3.84
C GLU A 85 6.12 2.02 4.47
N MET A 86 5.48 1.27 5.38
CA MET A 86 6.10 0.13 6.04
C MET A 86 6.46 -0.97 5.04
N ILE A 87 5.57 -1.26 4.09
CA ILE A 87 5.80 -2.27 3.04
C ILE A 87 6.85 -1.76 2.05
N ALA A 88 6.78 -0.49 1.62
CA ALA A 88 7.70 0.12 0.67
C ALA A 88 9.16 0.18 1.15
N ARG A 89 9.40 0.13 2.48
CA ARG A 89 10.75 0.05 3.05
C ARG A 89 11.50 -1.24 2.68
N ASN A 90 10.79 -2.26 2.24
CA ASN A 90 11.42 -3.48 1.77
C ASN A 90 11.96 -3.28 0.36
N GLY A 91 13.26 -3.45 0.18
CA GLY A 91 13.96 -3.18 -1.08
C GLY A 91 13.41 -3.93 -2.30
N PHE A 92 12.69 -5.04 -2.09
CA PHE A 92 12.06 -5.82 -3.18
C PHE A 92 10.77 -5.18 -3.69
N VAL A 93 10.16 -4.26 -2.94
CA VAL A 93 8.92 -3.61 -3.31
C VAL A 93 9.22 -2.39 -4.16
N GLU A 94 8.62 -2.32 -5.32
CA GLU A 94 8.70 -1.17 -6.21
C GLU A 94 7.58 -0.18 -5.92
N ARG A 95 6.37 -0.73 -5.80
CA ARG A 95 5.16 0.04 -5.55
C ARG A 95 4.20 -0.75 -4.67
N VAL A 96 3.49 -0.05 -3.84
CA VAL A 96 2.41 -0.59 -3.02
C VAL A 96 1.25 0.40 -3.02
N ASP A 97 0.05 -0.12 -3.21
CA ASP A 97 -1.19 0.62 -3.14
C ASP A 97 -2.11 -0.09 -2.14
N ALA A 98 -2.51 0.61 -1.08
CA ALA A 98 -3.42 0.08 -0.07
C ALA A 98 -4.74 0.86 -0.08
N TYR A 99 -5.85 0.14 -0.17
CA TYR A 99 -7.18 0.76 -0.14
C TYR A 99 -8.21 -0.16 0.52
N VAL A 100 -9.28 0.43 1.02
CA VAL A 100 -10.40 -0.32 1.60
C VAL A 100 -11.61 -0.19 0.71
N THR A 101 -12.16 -1.32 0.30
CA THR A 101 -13.37 -1.38 -0.51
C THR A 101 -14.63 -1.20 0.34
N TYR A 102 -15.75 -0.93 -0.32
CA TYR A 102 -17.01 -0.63 0.33
C TYR A 102 -17.53 -1.76 1.23
N ASP A 103 -17.19 -2.99 0.95
CA ASP A 103 -17.53 -4.20 1.71
C ASP A 103 -16.63 -4.45 2.93
N GLY A 104 -15.68 -3.53 3.21
CA GLY A 104 -14.79 -3.63 4.36
C GLY A 104 -13.60 -4.56 4.16
N VAL A 105 -13.20 -4.80 2.93
CA VAL A 105 -11.97 -5.54 2.60
C VAL A 105 -10.82 -4.55 2.42
N LEU A 106 -9.73 -4.75 3.16
CA LEU A 106 -8.47 -4.05 2.94
C LEU A 106 -7.70 -4.79 1.85
N HIS A 107 -7.52 -4.13 0.71
CA HIS A 107 -6.67 -4.59 -0.38
C HIS A 107 -5.29 -3.97 -0.25
N VAL A 108 -4.27 -4.77 -0.54
CA VAL A 108 -2.88 -4.33 -0.59
C VAL A 108 -2.27 -4.92 -1.85
N ASP A 109 -2.16 -4.07 -2.87
CA ASP A 109 -1.63 -4.43 -4.18
C ASP A 109 -0.14 -4.07 -4.22
N ILE A 110 0.70 -5.03 -4.58
CA ILE A 110 2.15 -4.89 -4.50
C ILE A 110 2.75 -5.22 -5.85
N SER A 111 3.55 -4.29 -6.37
CA SER A 111 4.44 -4.53 -7.49
C SER A 111 5.85 -4.75 -6.96
N GLN A 112 6.47 -5.87 -7.34
CA GLN A 112 7.84 -6.16 -6.97
C GLN A 112 8.82 -5.57 -7.98
N ARG A 113 10.03 -5.24 -7.51
CA ARG A 113 11.11 -4.80 -8.39
C ARG A 113 11.55 -5.92 -9.33
N ARG A 114 11.90 -5.56 -10.56
CA ARG A 114 12.39 -6.46 -11.59
C ARG A 114 13.90 -6.30 -11.74
N PRO A 115 14.72 -7.17 -11.15
CA PRO A 115 16.15 -7.09 -11.35
C PRO A 115 16.55 -7.54 -12.75
N LEU A 116 17.57 -6.90 -13.28
CA LEU A 116 18.20 -7.26 -14.55
C LEU A 116 19.30 -8.30 -14.32
N VAL A 117 20.07 -8.14 -13.22
CA VAL A 117 21.19 -9.01 -12.88
C VAL A 117 21.29 -9.22 -11.38
N ARG A 118 21.94 -10.31 -10.97
CA ARG A 118 22.37 -10.57 -9.60
C ARG A 118 23.88 -10.41 -9.51
N LEU A 119 24.34 -9.58 -8.59
CA LEU A 119 25.76 -9.40 -8.29
C LEU A 119 26.13 -10.31 -7.12
N LEU A 120 27.12 -11.19 -7.36
CA LEU A 120 27.73 -12.03 -6.33
C LEU A 120 29.22 -11.78 -6.35
N VAL A 121 29.65 -10.70 -5.69
CA VAL A 121 31.03 -10.19 -5.72
C VAL A 121 31.47 -9.77 -4.32
N ASP A 122 32.68 -10.17 -3.92
CA ASP A 122 33.33 -9.80 -2.65
C ASP A 122 32.40 -9.83 -1.41
N GLY A 123 31.59 -10.89 -1.30
CA GLY A 123 30.64 -11.06 -0.18
C GLY A 123 29.36 -10.22 -0.27
N VAL A 124 29.17 -9.45 -1.35
CA VAL A 124 27.95 -8.74 -1.65
C VAL A 124 27.07 -9.62 -2.53
N ASP A 125 25.86 -9.89 -2.07
CA ASP A 125 24.82 -10.61 -2.80
C ASP A 125 23.60 -9.68 -2.97
N SER A 126 23.48 -9.10 -4.14
CA SER A 126 22.49 -8.06 -4.43
C SER A 126 21.92 -8.20 -5.82
N TYR A 127 20.70 -7.74 -5.98
CA TYR A 127 20.06 -7.56 -7.28
C TYR A 127 20.20 -6.11 -7.75
N VAL A 128 20.30 -5.93 -9.06
CA VAL A 128 20.32 -4.60 -9.71
C VAL A 128 19.25 -4.54 -10.77
N THR A 129 18.43 -3.49 -10.75
CA THR A 129 17.41 -3.23 -11.78
C THR A 129 18.01 -2.50 -12.98
N ALA A 130 17.25 -2.40 -14.06
CA ALA A 130 17.66 -1.65 -15.26
C ALA A 130 17.88 -0.15 -14.99
N GLU A 131 17.17 0.40 -14.00
CA GLU A 131 17.28 1.80 -13.55
C GLU A 131 18.44 2.04 -12.57
N GLY A 132 19.26 1.02 -12.32
CA GLY A 132 20.37 1.13 -11.39
C GLY A 132 19.98 1.09 -9.90
N TYR A 133 18.79 0.62 -9.56
CA TYR A 133 18.43 0.41 -8.17
C TYR A 133 19.00 -0.92 -7.67
N VAL A 134 19.70 -0.87 -6.55
CA VAL A 134 20.34 -2.03 -5.92
C VAL A 134 19.56 -2.43 -4.67
N PHE A 135 19.38 -3.72 -4.45
CA PHE A 135 18.83 -4.25 -3.20
C PHE A 135 19.39 -5.64 -2.88
N ALA A 136 19.47 -5.96 -1.60
CA ALA A 136 20.02 -7.23 -1.16
C ALA A 136 19.18 -8.42 -1.65
N ALA A 137 19.85 -9.49 -2.07
CA ALA A 137 19.17 -10.73 -2.45
C ALA A 137 18.58 -11.40 -1.19
N PRO A 138 17.30 -11.78 -1.20
CA PRO A 138 16.69 -12.49 -0.07
C PRO A 138 17.25 -13.92 0.01
N ARG A 139 17.53 -14.38 1.23
CA ARG A 139 18.10 -15.73 1.45
C ARG A 139 17.15 -16.88 1.08
N ALA A 140 15.84 -16.63 1.11
CA ALA A 140 14.82 -17.67 0.96
C ALA A 140 14.27 -17.80 -0.45
N SER A 141 14.58 -16.86 -1.35
CA SER A 141 14.05 -16.86 -2.73
C SER A 141 15.13 -16.35 -3.70
N SER A 142 15.06 -16.84 -4.92
CA SER A 142 15.97 -16.43 -6.00
C SER A 142 15.16 -16.25 -7.28
N LEU A 143 15.50 -15.20 -8.02
CA LEU A 143 14.95 -14.98 -9.35
C LEU A 143 15.86 -15.55 -10.42
N TYR A 144 15.27 -15.93 -11.52
CA TYR A 144 16.00 -16.42 -12.69
C TYR A 144 16.52 -15.25 -13.52
N VAL A 145 17.69 -14.75 -13.13
CA VAL A 145 18.39 -13.64 -13.79
C VAL A 145 19.88 -13.99 -13.96
N PRO A 146 20.60 -13.37 -14.93
CA PRO A 146 22.05 -13.53 -15.06
C PRO A 146 22.77 -13.18 -13.76
N VAL A 147 23.81 -13.98 -13.43
CA VAL A 147 24.65 -13.77 -12.25
C VAL A 147 25.99 -13.24 -12.69
N VAL A 148 26.40 -12.10 -12.14
CA VAL A 148 27.71 -11.50 -12.33
C VAL A 148 28.55 -11.85 -11.11
N THR A 149 29.70 -12.52 -11.36
CA THR A 149 30.65 -12.92 -10.34
C THR A 149 32.02 -12.33 -10.67
N GLY A 150 32.87 -12.17 -9.67
CA GLY A 150 34.25 -11.68 -9.87
C GLY A 150 34.81 -11.04 -8.61
N SER A 151 36.08 -10.63 -8.70
CA SER A 151 36.77 -9.88 -7.66
C SER A 151 36.60 -8.37 -7.93
N TYR A 152 35.47 -7.83 -7.62
CA TYR A 152 35.15 -6.40 -7.75
C TYR A 152 34.52 -5.91 -6.48
N ARG A 153 35.02 -4.82 -5.94
CA ARG A 153 34.42 -4.18 -4.76
C ARG A 153 33.37 -3.15 -5.21
N PRO A 154 32.10 -3.46 -5.03
CA PRO A 154 31.06 -2.52 -5.43
C PRO A 154 31.11 -1.24 -4.57
N PRO A 155 30.63 -0.09 -5.09
CA PRO A 155 30.65 1.20 -4.38
C PRO A 155 29.62 1.29 -3.25
N PHE A 156 28.98 0.18 -2.89
CA PHE A 156 27.97 0.10 -1.85
C PHE A 156 28.22 -1.10 -0.93
N PRO A 157 27.83 -1.01 0.37
CA PRO A 157 28.00 -2.09 1.33
C PRO A 157 27.01 -3.23 1.09
N ALA A 158 27.30 -4.39 1.69
CA ALA A 158 26.36 -5.50 1.75
C ALA A 158 25.04 -5.04 2.43
N GLY A 159 23.88 -5.43 1.86
CA GLY A 159 22.58 -5.04 2.37
C GLY A 159 22.11 -3.65 1.95
N TYR A 160 22.86 -2.96 1.10
CA TYR A 160 22.43 -1.66 0.57
C TYR A 160 21.09 -1.79 -0.21
N ALA A 161 20.21 -0.79 -0.04
CA ALA A 161 19.00 -0.62 -0.83
C ALA A 161 18.89 0.83 -1.25
N GLY A 162 18.95 1.09 -2.57
CA GLY A 162 18.92 2.44 -3.11
C GLY A 162 19.38 2.53 -4.55
N SER A 163 19.26 3.70 -5.15
CA SER A 163 19.77 3.97 -6.50
C SER A 163 21.29 4.13 -6.46
N CYS A 164 21.97 3.40 -7.32
CA CYS A 164 23.36 3.64 -7.68
C CYS A 164 23.37 4.53 -8.92
N LEU A 165 23.21 5.84 -8.73
CA LEU A 165 23.49 6.79 -9.80
C LEU A 165 25.00 6.97 -9.86
N LEU A 166 25.58 6.48 -10.94
CA LEU A 166 26.95 6.80 -11.34
C LEU A 166 27.01 8.22 -11.93
#